data_f639635572a2167911fe55776307d2bd
#
_entry.id   f639635572a2167911fe55776307d2bd
#
_cell.length_a   1.000
_cell.length_b   1.000
_cell.length_c   1.000
_cell.angle_alpha   90.00
_cell.angle_beta   90.00
_cell.angle_gamma   90.00
#
_symmetry.space_group_name_H-M   'P 1'
#
loop_
_entity.id
_entity.type
_entity.pdbx_description
1 polymer ?
#
loop_
_entity_poly.entity_id
_entity_poly.type
_entity_poly.pdbx_seq_one_letter_code
_entity_poly.pdbx_strand_id
1 'polypeptide(L)'
;MSEAAKKSVISALEANEALHNSFFKYDAKAVEANAKKLKNAINAIEDKDVTKLLNFSKGKLSEIKASNDRETNNKNYHLVSMALIHIVNKYDVGSKYNAYSCPMVKKKWVQNSSKMAKVHNPYAPNMPHCGSKDTTH
;
A
#
# COMPACT_ATOMS: atom_id res chain seq x y z
N MET A 1 -4.72 15.83 -12.78
CA MET A 1 -4.10 14.57 -13.24
C MET A 1 -4.82 14.07 -14.49
N SER A 2 -4.08 13.68 -15.51
CA SER A 2 -4.68 13.16 -16.76
C SER A 2 -5.33 11.79 -16.54
N GLU A 3 -6.20 11.39 -17.48
CA GLU A 3 -6.82 10.05 -17.42
C GLU A 3 -5.78 8.94 -17.54
N ALA A 4 -4.74 9.13 -18.34
CA ALA A 4 -3.64 8.17 -18.46
C ALA A 4 -2.86 8.04 -17.14
N ALA A 5 -2.57 9.16 -16.50
CA ALA A 5 -1.92 9.17 -15.19
C ALA A 5 -2.80 8.52 -14.11
N LYS A 6 -4.10 8.79 -14.13
CA LYS A 6 -5.07 8.17 -13.22
C LYS A 6 -5.06 6.64 -13.36
N LYS A 7 -5.07 6.14 -14.59
CA LYS A 7 -5.00 4.69 -14.85
C LYS A 7 -3.71 4.09 -14.31
N SER A 8 -2.57 4.77 -14.48
CA SER A 8 -1.28 4.32 -13.95
C SER A 8 -1.27 4.27 -12.43
N VAL A 9 -1.87 5.27 -11.78
CA VAL A 9 -1.99 5.30 -10.31
C VAL A 9 -2.88 4.15 -9.83
N ILE A 10 -4.01 3.91 -10.50
CA ILE A 10 -4.90 2.80 -10.16
C ILE A 10 -4.18 1.46 -10.33
N SER A 11 -3.36 1.30 -11.39
CA SER A 11 -2.55 0.09 -11.57
C SER A 11 -1.56 -0.12 -10.42
N ALA A 12 -0.96 0.95 -9.90
CA ALA A 12 -0.10 0.87 -8.73
C ALA A 12 -0.90 0.47 -7.48
N LEU A 13 -2.10 1.00 -7.30
CA LEU A 13 -2.97 0.61 -6.19
C LEU A 13 -3.40 -0.86 -6.28
N GLU A 14 -3.63 -1.37 -7.49
CA GLU A 14 -3.90 -2.80 -7.71
C GLU A 14 -2.68 -3.65 -7.35
N ALA A 15 -1.49 -3.23 -7.73
CA ALA A 15 -0.26 -3.92 -7.33
C ALA A 15 -0.08 -3.92 -5.80
N ASN A 16 -0.50 -2.83 -5.14
CA ASN A 16 -0.51 -2.77 -3.68
C ASN A 16 -1.46 -3.79 -3.06
N GLU A 17 -2.58 -4.12 -3.70
CA GLU A 17 -3.49 -5.15 -3.18
C GLU A 17 -2.77 -6.49 -3.02
N ALA A 18 -1.95 -6.87 -4.00
CA ALA A 18 -1.18 -8.12 -3.93
C ALA A 18 -0.15 -8.06 -2.79
N LEU A 19 0.52 -6.93 -2.62
CA LEU A 19 1.48 -6.73 -1.52
C LEU A 19 0.78 -6.80 -0.16
N HIS A 20 -0.35 -6.12 -0.02
CA HIS A 20 -1.19 -6.16 1.18
C HIS A 20 -1.57 -7.60 1.54
N ASN A 21 -2.03 -8.37 0.57
CA ASN A 21 -2.42 -9.77 0.79
C ASN A 21 -1.23 -10.63 1.21
N SER A 22 -0.04 -10.41 0.65
CA SER A 22 1.15 -11.17 1.02
C SER A 22 1.63 -10.83 2.44
N PHE A 23 1.39 -9.62 2.93
CA PHE A 23 1.61 -9.27 4.34
C PHE A 23 0.56 -9.90 5.24
N PHE A 24 -0.70 -9.91 4.84
CA PHE A 24 -1.80 -10.43 5.66
C PHE A 24 -1.60 -11.90 6.04
N LYS A 25 -1.17 -12.72 5.08
CA LYS A 25 -0.82 -14.15 5.29
C LYS A 25 0.69 -14.37 5.31
N TYR A 26 1.42 -13.50 5.78
CA TYR A 26 2.85 -13.27 5.65
C TYR A 26 3.66 -14.40 4.97
N ASP A 27 3.96 -14.22 3.69
CA ASP A 27 4.88 -15.03 2.90
C ASP A 27 6.05 -14.12 2.51
N ALA A 28 7.21 -14.32 3.10
CA ALA A 28 8.37 -13.44 2.92
C ALA A 28 8.80 -13.29 1.45
N LYS A 29 8.79 -14.37 0.69
CA LYS A 29 9.15 -14.33 -0.74
C LYS A 29 8.11 -13.58 -1.56
N ALA A 30 6.82 -13.78 -1.27
CA ALA A 30 5.73 -13.08 -1.94
C ALA A 30 5.75 -11.58 -1.59
N VAL A 31 6.05 -11.24 -0.35
CA VAL A 31 6.20 -9.86 0.10
C VAL A 31 7.29 -9.14 -0.72
N GLU A 32 8.47 -9.75 -0.86
CA GLU A 32 9.54 -9.18 -1.68
C GLU A 32 9.16 -9.05 -3.15
N ALA A 33 8.58 -10.10 -3.73
CA ALA A 33 8.18 -10.10 -5.15
C ALA A 33 7.12 -9.06 -5.44
N ASN A 34 6.12 -8.93 -4.56
CA ASN A 34 5.03 -7.96 -4.74
C ASN A 34 5.51 -6.52 -4.47
N ALA A 35 6.48 -6.32 -3.58
CA ALA A 35 7.11 -5.02 -3.40
C ALA A 35 7.81 -4.55 -4.68
N LYS A 36 8.50 -5.45 -5.37
CA LYS A 36 9.12 -5.14 -6.67
C LYS A 36 8.07 -4.79 -7.74
N LYS A 37 6.96 -5.51 -7.77
CA LYS A 37 5.86 -5.24 -8.71
C LYS A 37 5.23 -3.87 -8.46
N LEU A 38 5.01 -3.51 -7.20
CA LEU A 38 4.50 -2.19 -6.85
C LEU A 38 5.49 -1.10 -7.24
N LYS A 39 6.77 -1.29 -6.98
CA LYS A 39 7.82 -0.35 -7.39
C LYS A 39 7.82 -0.15 -8.91
N ASN A 40 7.71 -1.22 -9.69
CA ASN A 40 7.65 -1.14 -11.15
C ASN A 40 6.40 -0.38 -11.61
N ALA A 41 5.26 -0.62 -10.98
CA ALA A 41 4.02 0.10 -11.29
C ALA A 41 4.14 1.61 -10.98
N ILE A 42 4.79 1.97 -9.88
CA ILE A 42 5.08 3.36 -9.54
C ILE A 42 6.01 4.00 -10.57
N ASN A 43 7.05 3.28 -11.00
CA ASN A 43 7.97 3.77 -12.03
C ASN A 43 7.28 4.04 -13.38
N ALA A 44 6.18 3.38 -13.65
CA ALA A 44 5.40 3.57 -14.89
C ALA A 44 4.48 4.79 -14.84
N ILE A 45 4.33 5.45 -13.71
CA ILE A 45 3.48 6.64 -13.57
C ILE A 45 4.17 7.84 -14.22
N GLU A 46 3.50 8.47 -15.19
CA GLU A 46 4.01 9.62 -15.93
C GLU A 46 3.39 10.95 -15.49
N ASP A 47 3.28 11.16 -14.20
CA ASP A 47 2.82 12.41 -13.62
C ASP A 47 3.89 12.90 -12.65
N LYS A 48 4.43 14.09 -12.89
CA LYS A 48 5.56 14.63 -12.13
C LYS A 48 5.24 14.82 -10.64
N ASP A 49 4.05 15.29 -10.33
CA ASP A 49 3.64 15.56 -8.95
C ASP A 49 3.47 14.25 -8.18
N VAL A 50 2.82 13.26 -8.79
CA VAL A 50 2.64 11.93 -8.20
C VAL A 50 3.99 11.24 -8.02
N THR A 51 4.82 11.27 -9.05
CA THR A 51 6.17 10.67 -9.01
C THR A 51 7.01 11.27 -7.88
N LYS A 52 6.95 12.59 -7.72
CA LYS A 52 7.66 13.28 -6.63
C LYS A 52 7.18 12.81 -5.26
N LEU A 53 5.87 12.67 -5.07
CA LEU A 53 5.28 12.22 -3.81
C LEU A 53 5.64 10.76 -3.50
N LEU A 54 5.80 9.92 -4.53
CA LEU A 54 6.11 8.49 -4.37
C LEU A 54 7.59 8.14 -4.47
N ASN A 55 8.46 9.14 -4.69
CA ASN A 55 9.89 8.87 -4.86
C ASN A 55 10.53 8.20 -3.63
N PHE A 56 10.20 8.65 -2.44
CA PHE A 56 10.66 8.05 -1.19
C PHE A 56 10.18 6.60 -1.06
N SER A 57 8.94 6.32 -1.49
CA SER A 57 8.34 4.99 -1.42
C SER A 57 9.09 3.96 -2.25
N LYS A 58 9.65 4.36 -3.38
CA LYS A 58 10.44 3.45 -4.23
C LYS A 58 11.65 2.91 -3.49
N GLY A 59 12.33 3.76 -2.73
CA GLY A 59 13.45 3.36 -1.88
C GLY A 59 13.02 2.38 -0.79
N LYS A 60 11.90 2.65 -0.13
CA LYS A 60 11.37 1.78 0.92
C LYS A 60 10.92 0.43 0.37
N LEU A 61 10.33 0.39 -0.82
CA LEU A 61 9.97 -0.86 -1.49
C LEU A 61 11.20 -1.71 -1.81
N SER A 62 12.32 -1.08 -2.18
CA SER A 62 13.58 -1.78 -2.41
C SER A 62 14.18 -2.36 -1.14
N GLU A 63 13.81 -1.85 0.04
CA GLU A 63 14.27 -2.35 1.34
C GLU A 63 13.38 -3.48 1.88
N ILE A 64 12.25 -3.78 1.24
CA ILE A 64 11.40 -4.92 1.61
C ILE A 64 11.99 -6.19 1.00
N LYS A 65 12.52 -7.07 1.84
CA LYS A 65 13.24 -8.27 1.41
C LYS A 65 12.84 -9.49 2.22
N ALA A 66 12.85 -10.65 1.57
CA ALA A 66 12.56 -11.93 2.22
C ALA A 66 13.55 -12.24 3.36
N SER A 67 14.78 -11.74 3.27
CA SER A 67 15.82 -11.92 4.28
C SER A 67 15.64 -11.04 5.53
N ASN A 68 14.79 -10.04 5.48
CA ASN A 68 14.50 -9.19 6.64
C ASN A 68 13.55 -9.90 7.61
N ASP A 69 13.58 -9.53 8.88
CA ASP A 69 12.52 -9.93 9.79
C ASP A 69 11.20 -9.23 9.41
N ARG A 70 10.09 -9.77 9.88
CA ARG A 70 8.78 -9.23 9.57
C ARG A 70 8.60 -7.80 10.03
N GLU A 71 9.10 -7.46 11.22
CA GLU A 71 8.96 -6.12 11.79
C GLU A 71 9.62 -5.06 10.91
N THR A 72 10.80 -5.34 10.38
CA THR A 72 11.49 -4.45 9.44
C THR A 72 10.67 -4.24 8.18
N ASN A 73 10.13 -5.31 7.60
CA ASN A 73 9.27 -5.21 6.42
C ASN A 73 7.97 -4.47 6.74
N ASN A 74 7.38 -4.69 7.90
CA ASN A 74 6.18 -3.96 8.34
C ASN A 74 6.43 -2.46 8.42
N LYS A 75 7.56 -2.04 8.98
CA LYS A 75 7.93 -0.61 9.06
C LYS A 75 8.08 0.02 7.69
N ASN A 76 8.78 -0.66 6.78
CA ASN A 76 8.98 -0.17 5.43
C ASN A 76 7.64 -0.07 4.68
N TYR A 77 6.80 -1.07 4.81
CA TYR A 77 5.48 -1.06 4.17
C TYR A 77 4.56 0.03 4.74
N HIS A 78 4.63 0.27 6.04
CA HIS A 78 3.89 1.38 6.66
C HIS A 78 4.29 2.73 6.04
N LEU A 79 5.57 2.96 5.81
CA LEU A 79 6.05 4.20 5.18
C LEU A 79 5.57 4.32 3.73
N VAL A 80 5.58 3.21 2.98
CA VAL A 80 4.99 3.16 1.63
C VAL A 80 3.49 3.47 1.69
N SER A 81 2.79 2.88 2.64
CA SER A 81 1.34 3.07 2.82
C SER A 81 0.99 4.52 3.14
N MET A 82 1.81 5.21 3.94
CA MET A 82 1.60 6.63 4.22
C MET A 82 1.58 7.47 2.95
N ALA A 83 2.50 7.20 2.03
CA ALA A 83 2.56 7.90 0.75
C ALA A 83 1.35 7.55 -0.14
N LEU A 84 0.95 6.28 -0.19
CA LEU A 84 -0.23 5.86 -0.95
C LEU A 84 -1.51 6.48 -0.40
N ILE A 85 -1.64 6.57 0.93
CA ILE A 85 -2.76 7.25 1.57
C ILE A 85 -2.82 8.72 1.14
N HIS A 86 -1.67 9.38 1.09
CA HIS A 86 -1.61 10.78 0.63
C HIS A 86 -2.13 10.90 -0.81
N ILE A 87 -1.77 9.97 -1.67
CA ILE A 87 -2.22 9.94 -3.07
C ILE A 87 -3.75 9.76 -3.16
N VAL A 88 -4.31 8.77 -2.45
CA VAL A 88 -5.77 8.51 -2.53
C VAL A 88 -6.59 9.63 -1.90
N ASN A 89 -6.02 10.40 -0.98
CA ASN A 89 -6.69 11.56 -0.38
C ASN A 89 -6.58 12.82 -1.22
N LYS A 90 -5.49 12.97 -1.98
CA LYS A 90 -5.23 14.16 -2.78
C LYS A 90 -5.89 14.11 -4.16
N TYR A 91 -5.92 12.93 -4.78
CA TYR A 91 -6.40 12.74 -6.14
C TYR A 91 -7.67 11.89 -6.17
N ASP A 92 -8.53 12.15 -7.14
CA ASP A 92 -9.70 11.29 -7.38
C ASP A 92 -9.25 10.04 -8.16
N VAL A 93 -9.13 8.94 -7.44
CA VAL A 93 -8.82 7.62 -8.01
C VAL A 93 -10.00 6.66 -7.88
N GLY A 94 -11.20 7.19 -7.67
CA GLY A 94 -12.43 6.42 -7.51
C GLY A 94 -12.72 6.09 -6.04
N SER A 95 -13.65 5.18 -5.82
CA SER A 95 -14.19 4.86 -4.49
C SER A 95 -13.69 3.54 -3.90
N LYS A 96 -12.84 2.81 -4.63
CA LYS A 96 -12.40 1.46 -4.22
C LYS A 96 -11.38 1.48 -3.08
N TYR A 97 -10.50 2.47 -3.05
CA TYR A 97 -9.33 2.49 -2.17
C TYR A 97 -9.51 3.49 -1.05
N ASN A 98 -9.30 3.03 0.17
CA ASN A 98 -9.42 3.86 1.35
C ASN A 98 -8.29 3.59 2.34
N ALA A 99 -8.05 4.56 3.21
CA ALA A 99 -7.05 4.48 4.27
C ALA A 99 -7.62 3.78 5.49
N TYR A 100 -6.80 2.93 6.07
CA TYR A 100 -7.09 2.21 7.31
C TYR A 100 -5.96 2.39 8.30
N SER A 101 -6.24 2.26 9.58
CA SER A 101 -5.24 2.32 10.63
C SER A 101 -5.57 1.38 11.79
N CYS A 102 -4.53 0.92 12.48
CA CYS A 102 -4.66 0.14 13.71
C CYS A 102 -3.87 0.84 14.81
N PRO A 103 -4.54 1.30 15.90
CA PRO A 103 -3.85 2.00 16.99
C PRO A 103 -2.94 1.08 17.80
N MET A 104 -3.24 -0.22 17.86
CA MET A 104 -2.44 -1.19 18.60
C MET A 104 -1.05 -1.38 18.01
N VAL A 105 -0.93 -1.46 16.70
CA VAL A 105 0.37 -1.58 16.02
C VAL A 105 0.90 -0.23 15.54
N LYS A 106 0.10 0.83 15.64
CA LYS A 106 0.45 2.20 15.24
C LYS A 106 0.90 2.29 13.79
N LYS A 107 0.18 1.61 12.90
CA LYS A 107 0.49 1.53 11.47
C LYS A 107 -0.76 1.72 10.64
N LYS A 108 -0.55 2.13 9.38
CA LYS A 108 -1.60 2.43 8.41
C LYS A 108 -1.38 1.64 7.12
N TRP A 109 -2.46 1.49 6.35
CA TRP A 109 -2.40 0.84 5.03
C TRP A 109 -3.55 1.33 4.14
N VAL A 110 -3.46 1.02 2.84
CA VAL A 110 -4.54 1.23 1.88
C VAL A 110 -5.16 -0.13 1.55
N GLN A 111 -6.46 -0.18 1.56
CA GLN A 111 -7.22 -1.40 1.30
C GLN A 111 -8.31 -1.13 0.26
N ASN A 112 -8.57 -2.11 -0.60
CA ASN A 112 -9.69 -2.06 -1.53
C ASN A 112 -10.98 -2.39 -0.76
N SER A 113 -11.73 -1.37 -0.39
CA SER A 113 -12.96 -1.49 0.40
C SER A 113 -14.10 -2.17 -0.34
N SER A 114 -14.05 -2.21 -1.68
CA SER A 114 -15.07 -2.88 -2.50
C SER A 114 -14.88 -4.39 -2.47
N LYS A 115 -13.65 -4.89 -2.44
CA LYS A 115 -13.33 -6.32 -2.37
C LYS A 115 -13.33 -6.84 -0.95
N MET A 116 -12.94 -5.99 0.01
CA MET A 116 -12.75 -6.35 1.41
C MET A 116 -13.52 -5.40 2.30
N ALA A 117 -14.75 -5.78 2.64
CA ALA A 117 -15.61 -4.97 3.52
C ALA A 117 -15.08 -4.90 4.95
N LYS A 118 -14.40 -5.97 5.41
CA LYS A 118 -13.82 -6.03 6.75
C LYS A 118 -12.40 -5.47 6.75
N VAL A 119 -11.97 -4.94 7.88
CA VAL A 119 -10.58 -4.56 8.11
C VAL A 119 -9.68 -5.78 7.95
N HIS A 120 -8.68 -5.69 7.09
CA HIS A 120 -7.64 -6.71 6.90
C HIS A 120 -6.29 -6.10 7.24
N ASN A 121 -5.94 -6.16 8.53
CA ASN A 121 -4.69 -5.60 9.05
C ASN A 121 -3.49 -6.43 8.60
N PRO A 122 -2.60 -5.89 7.74
CA PRO A 122 -1.48 -6.66 7.21
C PRO A 122 -0.32 -6.81 8.20
N TYR A 123 -0.39 -6.12 9.34
CA TYR A 123 0.72 -6.05 10.31
C TYR A 123 0.50 -6.90 11.55
N ALA A 124 -0.72 -7.35 11.81
CA ALA A 124 -1.08 -7.98 13.07
C ALA A 124 -1.74 -9.35 12.82
N PRO A 125 -0.95 -10.43 12.69
CA PRO A 125 -1.51 -11.76 12.39
C PRO A 125 -2.44 -12.29 13.48
N ASN A 126 -2.24 -11.87 14.72
CA ASN A 126 -3.07 -12.28 15.86
C ASN A 126 -4.34 -11.43 16.01
N MET A 127 -4.42 -10.33 15.27
CA MET A 127 -5.55 -9.39 15.31
C MET A 127 -5.88 -8.91 13.89
N PRO A 128 -6.25 -9.82 12.96
CA PRO A 128 -6.36 -9.47 11.53
C PRO A 128 -7.45 -8.46 11.22
N HIS A 129 -8.40 -8.26 12.13
CA HIS A 129 -9.47 -7.27 11.96
C HIS A 129 -9.33 -6.07 12.90
N CYS A 130 -8.17 -5.93 13.56
CA CYS A 130 -7.91 -4.76 14.41
C CYS A 130 -7.64 -3.54 13.55
N GLY A 131 -8.46 -2.52 13.73
CA GLY A 131 -8.30 -1.25 13.03
C GLY A 131 -9.64 -0.66 12.61
N SER A 132 -9.55 0.48 11.93
CA SER A 132 -10.72 1.19 11.43
C SER A 132 -10.44 1.78 10.05
N LYS A 133 -11.53 1.96 9.29
CA LYS A 133 -11.52 2.67 8.02
C LYS A 133 -11.51 4.17 8.30
N ASP A 134 -10.46 4.86 7.89
CA ASP A 134 -10.26 6.28 8.19
C ASP A 134 -10.88 7.21 7.15
N THR A 135 -11.09 6.73 5.92
CA THR A 135 -11.66 7.52 4.82
C THR A 135 -12.81 6.79 4.18
N THR A 136 -13.67 7.55 3.50
CA THR A 136 -14.76 7.02 2.66
C THR A 136 -14.73 7.79 1.34
N HIS A 137 -14.04 7.24 0.37
CA HIS A 137 -13.95 7.82 -0.97
C HIS A 137 -14.99 7.29 -1.92
#